data_f7e7427dfc3b0208bcb74e834aae627e
#
_entry.id   f7e7427dfc3b0208bcb74e834aae627e
#
_cell.length_a   1.000
_cell.length_b   1.000
_cell.length_c   1.000
_cell.angle_alpha   90.00
_cell.angle_beta   90.00
_cell.angle_gamma   90.00
#
_symmetry.space_group_name_H-M   'P 1'
#
loop_
_entity.id
_entity.type
_entity.pdbx_description
1 polymer ?
#
loop_
_entity_poly.entity_id
_entity_poly.type
_entity_poly.pdbx_seq_one_letter_code
_entity_poly.pdbx_strand_id
1 'polypeptide(L)'
;MEDVKKVVSPVLVNDNNSSLYYIDFSFDDQRLGGSAFAQTLGKVGSEVPTVKNPEYFADCFEAVQALIKKGWVMAGHDISAGGLITTLLEMTFANPNGGIHVNLYDFAEEDVVKALFAENPGVIIQVSDTHKQALREYLEAEGIGYAKIG
;
A
#
# COMPACT_ATOMS: atom_id res chain seq x y z
N MET A 1 12.84 18.23 -0.73
CA MET A 1 13.47 16.93 -1.10
C MET A 1 14.97 17.14 -0.94
N GLU A 2 15.59 16.42 -0.01
CA GLU A 2 17.01 16.61 0.33
C GLU A 2 17.96 15.89 -0.63
N ASP A 3 17.51 14.79 -1.23
CA ASP A 3 18.33 13.96 -2.15
C ASP A 3 17.43 13.32 -3.22
N VAL A 4 17.56 13.78 -4.47
CA VAL A 4 16.80 13.25 -5.62
C VAL A 4 17.14 11.78 -5.95
N LYS A 5 18.26 11.26 -5.47
CA LYS A 5 18.65 9.87 -5.68
C LYS A 5 17.89 8.89 -4.77
N LYS A 6 17.21 9.41 -3.75
CA LYS A 6 16.37 8.64 -2.81
C LYS A 6 14.89 8.63 -3.18
N VAL A 7 14.55 9.02 -4.40
CA VAL A 7 13.17 8.93 -4.91
C VAL A 7 12.85 7.47 -5.20
N VAL A 8 11.73 7.01 -4.66
CA VAL A 8 11.21 5.67 -4.90
C VAL A 8 10.35 5.70 -6.17
N SER A 9 10.58 4.75 -7.07
CA SER A 9 9.77 4.57 -8.28
C SER A 9 8.52 3.73 -7.95
N PRO A 10 7.37 3.98 -8.59
CA PRO A 10 6.21 3.10 -8.48
C PRO A 10 6.40 1.76 -9.24
N VAL A 11 7.39 1.65 -10.11
CA VAL A 11 7.61 0.45 -10.92
C VAL A 11 8.30 -0.64 -10.10
N LEU A 12 7.70 -1.82 -10.06
CA LEU A 12 8.28 -2.99 -9.37
C LEU A 12 9.66 -3.34 -9.91
N VAL A 13 10.56 -3.65 -8.99
CA VAL A 13 11.88 -4.18 -9.30
C VAL A 13 11.76 -5.70 -9.44
N ASN A 14 12.37 -6.28 -10.51
CA ASN A 14 12.43 -7.73 -10.72
C ASN A 14 13.41 -8.36 -9.73
N ASP A 15 12.93 -8.68 -8.54
CA ASP A 15 13.67 -9.37 -7.49
C ASP A 15 12.76 -10.41 -6.82
N ASN A 16 13.05 -11.69 -7.05
CA ASN A 16 12.31 -12.81 -6.46
C ASN A 16 12.52 -12.97 -4.95
N ASN A 17 13.48 -12.23 -4.36
CA ASN A 17 13.75 -12.19 -2.93
C ASN A 17 13.21 -10.90 -2.31
N SER A 18 12.07 -10.46 -2.76
CA SER A 18 11.38 -9.28 -2.22
C SER A 18 9.91 -9.61 -1.94
N SER A 19 9.32 -8.81 -1.08
CA SER A 19 7.93 -8.94 -0.67
C SER A 19 7.20 -7.61 -0.78
N LEU A 20 5.88 -7.68 -1.00
CA LEU A 20 5.00 -6.52 -1.02
C LEU A 20 4.27 -6.37 0.32
N TYR A 21 4.25 -5.15 0.82
CA TYR A 21 3.56 -4.78 2.04
C TYR A 21 2.58 -3.64 1.75
N TYR A 22 1.36 -3.80 2.24
CA TYR A 22 0.36 -2.75 2.30
C TYR A 22 0.40 -2.11 3.69
N ILE A 23 0.39 -0.78 3.74
CA ILE A 23 0.30 0.02 4.97
C ILE A 23 -0.93 0.89 4.84
N ASP A 24 -1.91 0.68 5.73
CA ASP A 24 -3.12 1.50 5.79
C ASP A 24 -2.85 2.79 6.57
N PHE A 25 -3.20 3.93 5.99
CA PHE A 25 -3.09 5.25 6.63
C PHE A 25 -4.43 5.73 7.18
N SER A 26 -5.52 5.07 6.81
CA SER A 26 -6.88 5.54 7.13
C SER A 26 -7.27 5.31 8.58
N PHE A 27 -6.77 4.24 9.18
CA PHE A 27 -7.24 3.74 10.49
C PHE A 27 -8.77 3.53 10.52
N ASP A 28 -9.36 3.17 9.38
CA ASP A 28 -10.81 3.02 9.19
C ASP A 28 -11.13 1.74 8.42
N ASP A 29 -12.41 1.33 8.46
CA ASP A 29 -12.91 0.20 7.67
C ASP A 29 -12.75 0.46 6.17
N GLN A 30 -12.54 -0.60 5.40
CA GLN A 30 -12.50 -0.52 3.93
C GLN A 30 -13.89 -0.21 3.40
N ARG A 31 -14.04 0.93 2.67
CA ARG A 31 -15.33 1.43 2.20
C ARG A 31 -15.31 1.71 0.71
N LEU A 32 -16.42 1.42 0.03
CA LEU A 32 -16.54 1.52 -1.43
C LEU A 32 -17.30 2.77 -1.91
N GLY A 33 -17.84 3.57 -1.00
CA GLY A 33 -18.57 4.78 -1.39
C GLY A 33 -17.68 5.78 -2.09
N GLY A 34 -18.15 6.32 -3.21
CA GLY A 34 -17.39 7.26 -4.05
C GLY A 34 -16.28 6.64 -4.90
N SER A 35 -15.93 5.37 -4.69
CA SER A 35 -14.85 4.69 -5.42
C SER A 35 -15.13 4.57 -6.92
N ALA A 36 -14.07 4.44 -7.71
CA ALA A 36 -14.17 4.15 -9.13
C ALA A 36 -14.99 2.87 -9.38
N PHE A 37 -14.81 1.85 -8.52
CA PHE A 37 -15.61 0.62 -8.57
C PHE A 37 -17.12 0.89 -8.43
N ALA A 38 -17.54 1.66 -7.43
CA ALA A 38 -18.96 2.01 -7.25
C ALA A 38 -19.51 2.78 -8.45
N GLN A 39 -18.73 3.70 -9.01
CA GLN A 39 -19.10 4.49 -10.18
C GLN A 39 -19.27 3.61 -11.44
N THR A 40 -18.43 2.59 -11.66
CA THR A 40 -18.60 1.65 -12.79
C THR A 40 -19.90 0.86 -12.71
N LEU A 41 -20.45 0.67 -11.51
CA LEU A 41 -21.74 0.04 -11.27
C LEU A 41 -22.92 1.03 -11.31
N GLY A 42 -22.67 2.28 -11.66
CA GLY A 42 -23.70 3.35 -11.65
C GLY A 42 -24.18 3.71 -10.25
N LYS A 43 -23.38 3.47 -9.23
CA LYS A 43 -23.68 3.74 -7.81
C LYS A 43 -22.62 4.67 -7.22
N VAL A 44 -23.04 5.50 -6.25
CA VAL A 44 -22.10 6.34 -5.52
C VAL A 44 -21.80 5.74 -4.13
N GLY A 45 -22.81 5.12 -3.51
CA GLY A 45 -22.71 4.64 -2.13
C GLY A 45 -22.81 5.77 -1.10
N SER A 46 -22.97 5.41 0.16
CA SER A 46 -23.12 6.37 1.27
C SER A 46 -21.95 6.37 2.23
N GLU A 47 -21.15 5.32 2.22
CA GLU A 47 -20.01 5.15 3.13
C GLU A 47 -18.71 5.30 2.33
N VAL A 48 -18.03 6.41 2.54
CA VAL A 48 -16.77 6.76 1.86
C VAL A 48 -15.57 6.47 2.78
N PRO A 49 -14.40 6.15 2.22
CA PRO A 49 -13.17 6.09 2.99
C PRO A 49 -12.87 7.43 3.67
N THR A 50 -12.38 7.38 4.90
CA THR A 50 -11.99 8.58 5.65
C THR A 50 -10.68 8.34 6.36
N VAL A 51 -10.02 9.42 6.77
CA VAL A 51 -8.93 9.38 7.74
C VAL A 51 -9.54 9.51 9.13
N LYS A 52 -9.66 8.38 9.84
CA LYS A 52 -10.31 8.34 11.16
C LYS A 52 -9.41 8.87 12.27
N ASN A 53 -8.11 8.71 12.11
CA ASN A 53 -7.11 9.19 13.05
C ASN A 53 -6.02 9.98 12.31
N PRO A 54 -6.05 11.34 12.33
CA PRO A 54 -5.06 12.15 11.64
C PRO A 54 -3.63 12.04 12.21
N GLU A 55 -3.48 11.74 13.51
CA GLU A 55 -2.17 11.53 14.13
C GLU A 55 -1.55 10.24 13.61
N TYR A 56 -2.31 9.15 13.59
CA TYR A 56 -1.87 7.88 12.99
C TYR A 56 -1.50 8.04 11.50
N PHE A 57 -2.27 8.83 10.74
CA PHE A 57 -1.93 9.14 9.34
C PHE A 57 -0.54 9.80 9.23
N ALA A 58 -0.26 10.77 10.11
CA ALA A 58 1.04 11.45 10.13
C ALA A 58 2.16 10.47 10.52
N ASP A 59 1.95 9.62 11.52
CA ASP A 59 2.91 8.60 11.95
C ASP A 59 3.22 7.61 10.83
N CYS A 60 2.21 7.13 10.10
CA CYS A 60 2.39 6.27 8.93
C CYS A 60 3.21 6.95 7.83
N PHE A 61 2.92 8.24 7.56
CA PHE A 61 3.66 9.01 6.57
C PHE A 61 5.13 9.17 6.97
N GLU A 62 5.40 9.52 8.22
CA GLU A 62 6.77 9.68 8.74
C GLU A 62 7.53 8.34 8.72
N ALA A 63 6.88 7.24 9.08
CA ALA A 63 7.46 5.92 9.04
C ALA A 63 7.86 5.51 7.61
N VAL A 64 6.97 5.70 6.63
CA VAL A 64 7.30 5.42 5.22
C VAL A 64 8.47 6.28 4.74
N GLN A 65 8.50 7.57 5.10
CA GLN A 65 9.65 8.43 4.79
C GLN A 65 10.95 7.95 5.44
N ALA A 66 10.90 7.44 6.67
CA ALA A 66 12.05 6.87 7.35
C ALA A 66 12.54 5.58 6.65
N LEU A 67 11.63 4.71 6.22
CA LEU A 67 11.95 3.50 5.46
C LEU A 67 12.65 3.82 4.13
N ILE A 68 12.16 4.85 3.42
CA ILE A 68 12.77 5.35 2.18
C ILE A 68 14.18 5.90 2.47
N LYS A 69 14.36 6.71 3.51
CA LYS A 69 15.66 7.26 3.92
C LYS A 69 16.66 6.17 4.28
N LYS A 70 16.21 5.07 4.90
CA LYS A 70 17.03 3.88 5.21
C LYS A 70 17.40 3.07 3.96
N GLY A 71 16.76 3.32 2.81
CA GLY A 71 16.99 2.58 1.57
C GLY A 71 16.40 1.16 1.59
N TRP A 72 15.37 0.92 2.40
CA TRP A 72 14.72 -0.39 2.49
C TRP A 72 13.61 -0.57 1.45
N VAL A 73 13.04 0.53 0.95
CA VAL A 73 11.96 0.52 -0.04
C VAL A 73 12.57 0.50 -1.45
N MET A 74 12.29 -0.55 -2.19
CA MET A 74 12.76 -0.76 -3.57
C MET A 74 11.82 -0.11 -4.58
N ALA A 75 10.52 -0.21 -4.37
CA ALA A 75 9.45 0.42 -5.14
C ALA A 75 8.29 0.76 -4.19
N GLY A 76 7.45 1.73 -4.55
CA GLY A 76 6.30 2.07 -3.74
C GLY A 76 5.29 2.92 -4.50
N HIS A 77 4.01 2.71 -4.20
CA HIS A 77 2.90 3.43 -4.83
C HIS A 77 1.79 3.67 -3.80
N ASP A 78 1.18 4.83 -3.84
CA ASP A 78 0.01 5.16 -3.03
C ASP A 78 -1.26 4.47 -3.55
N ILE A 79 -2.20 4.21 -2.66
CA ILE A 79 -3.54 3.76 -3.05
C ILE A 79 -4.31 4.98 -3.56
N SER A 80 -4.82 4.87 -4.77
CA SER A 80 -5.59 5.92 -5.44
C SER A 80 -6.86 5.36 -6.08
N ALA A 81 -7.39 6.03 -7.11
CA ALA A 81 -8.61 5.59 -7.81
C ALA A 81 -8.50 4.16 -8.31
N GLY A 82 -9.48 3.33 -7.98
CA GLY A 82 -9.52 1.90 -8.31
C GLY A 82 -8.95 0.98 -7.22
N GLY A 83 -8.42 1.54 -6.14
CA GLY A 83 -8.00 0.79 -4.94
C GLY A 83 -6.74 -0.05 -5.11
N LEU A 84 -6.56 -1.00 -4.20
CA LEU A 84 -5.39 -1.88 -4.13
C LEU A 84 -5.09 -2.59 -5.45
N ILE A 85 -6.10 -3.13 -6.13
CA ILE A 85 -5.90 -3.88 -7.37
C ILE A 85 -5.34 -3.01 -8.49
N THR A 86 -5.86 -1.79 -8.65
CA THR A 86 -5.38 -0.86 -9.66
C THR A 86 -3.94 -0.45 -9.37
N THR A 87 -3.63 -0.10 -8.15
CA THR A 87 -2.26 0.23 -7.73
C THR A 87 -1.27 -0.90 -8.03
N LEU A 88 -1.63 -2.15 -7.72
CA LEU A 88 -0.79 -3.32 -8.04
C LEU A 88 -0.58 -3.49 -9.54
N LEU A 89 -1.62 -3.29 -10.36
CA LEU A 89 -1.50 -3.34 -11.82
C LEU A 89 -0.60 -2.22 -12.35
N GLU A 90 -0.77 -0.99 -11.87
CA GLU A 90 0.05 0.17 -12.26
C GLU A 90 1.53 -0.05 -11.93
N MET A 91 1.84 -0.66 -10.79
CA MET A 91 3.21 -1.03 -10.43
C MET A 91 3.85 -2.04 -11.41
N THR A 92 3.03 -2.79 -12.16
CA THR A 92 3.52 -3.78 -13.15
C THR A 92 3.59 -3.25 -14.57
N PHE A 93 2.82 -2.21 -14.94
CA PHE A 93 2.65 -1.79 -16.34
C PHE A 93 3.96 -1.45 -17.07
N ALA A 94 4.90 -0.84 -16.38
CA ALA A 94 6.18 -0.48 -16.98
C ALA A 94 7.24 -1.60 -16.86
N ASN A 95 6.87 -2.77 -16.33
CA ASN A 95 7.76 -3.90 -16.15
C ASN A 95 7.28 -5.12 -16.96
N PRO A 96 7.62 -5.19 -18.27
CA PRO A 96 7.08 -6.23 -19.17
C PRO A 96 7.62 -7.64 -18.87
N ASN A 97 8.69 -7.75 -18.10
CA ASN A 97 9.33 -9.02 -17.78
C ASN A 97 9.04 -9.48 -16.34
N GLY A 98 8.27 -8.71 -15.60
CA GLY A 98 7.88 -8.99 -14.22
C GLY A 98 6.45 -9.45 -14.09
N GLY A 99 6.10 -9.84 -12.89
CA GLY A 99 4.74 -10.17 -12.46
C GLY A 99 4.66 -10.11 -10.96
N ILE A 100 3.46 -10.24 -10.44
CA ILE A 100 3.20 -10.28 -8.99
C ILE A 100 2.39 -11.51 -8.65
N HIS A 101 2.67 -12.06 -7.49
CA HIS A 101 1.79 -13.01 -6.81
C HIS A 101 1.18 -12.29 -5.62
N VAL A 102 -0.15 -12.20 -5.56
CA VAL A 102 -0.87 -11.49 -4.50
C VAL A 102 -1.55 -12.50 -3.59
N ASN A 103 -1.41 -12.29 -2.29
CA ASN A 103 -2.08 -13.06 -1.25
C ASN A 103 -2.63 -12.08 -0.21
N LEU A 104 -3.94 -12.11 0.00
CA LEU A 104 -4.64 -11.24 0.95
C LEU A 104 -4.87 -11.91 2.32
N TYR A 105 -4.14 -12.99 2.63
CA TYR A 105 -4.34 -13.73 3.87
C TYR A 105 -4.12 -12.89 5.14
N ASP A 106 -3.12 -12.01 5.11
CA ASP A 106 -2.81 -11.10 6.22
C ASP A 106 -3.61 -9.78 6.16
N PHE A 107 -4.49 -9.62 5.18
CA PHE A 107 -5.30 -8.42 5.06
C PHE A 107 -6.45 -8.43 6.08
N ALA A 108 -6.69 -7.31 6.75
CA ALA A 108 -7.68 -7.24 7.83
C ALA A 108 -9.14 -7.30 7.34
N GLU A 109 -9.42 -6.92 6.08
CA GLU A 109 -10.76 -6.95 5.49
C GLU A 109 -11.05 -8.33 4.87
N GLU A 110 -12.10 -8.98 5.31
CA GLU A 110 -12.52 -10.31 4.83
C GLU A 110 -13.27 -10.25 3.49
N ASP A 111 -13.96 -9.14 3.21
CA ASP A 111 -14.64 -8.92 1.94
C ASP A 111 -13.59 -8.57 0.87
N VAL A 112 -13.33 -9.53 -0.01
CA VAL A 112 -12.34 -9.40 -1.10
C VAL A 112 -12.62 -8.22 -2.02
N VAL A 113 -13.90 -7.86 -2.25
CA VAL A 113 -14.25 -6.71 -3.08
C VAL A 113 -13.84 -5.42 -2.39
N LYS A 114 -14.10 -5.29 -1.10
CA LYS A 114 -13.64 -4.14 -0.32
C LYS A 114 -12.12 -4.08 -0.26
N ALA A 115 -11.47 -5.20 0.05
CA ALA A 115 -10.01 -5.28 0.12
C ALA A 115 -9.33 -4.83 -1.19
N LEU A 116 -9.89 -5.19 -2.35
CA LEU A 116 -9.31 -4.88 -3.65
C LEU A 116 -9.67 -3.48 -4.18
N PHE A 117 -10.88 -2.99 -3.90
CA PHE A 117 -11.43 -1.83 -4.59
C PHE A 117 -11.73 -0.62 -3.69
N ALA A 118 -11.54 -0.74 -2.37
CA ALA A 118 -11.63 0.42 -1.50
C ALA A 118 -10.45 1.38 -1.75
N GLU A 119 -10.75 2.66 -1.73
CA GLU A 119 -9.79 3.73 -1.99
C GLU A 119 -9.36 4.42 -0.68
N ASN A 120 -9.21 3.62 0.38
CA ASN A 120 -8.68 4.11 1.65
C ASN A 120 -7.23 4.58 1.43
N PRO A 121 -6.82 5.73 2.01
CA PRO A 121 -5.46 6.20 1.89
C PRO A 121 -4.49 5.17 2.48
N GLY A 122 -3.46 4.86 1.74
CA GLY A 122 -2.44 3.88 2.10
C GLY A 122 -1.37 3.79 1.04
N VAL A 123 -0.38 2.94 1.25
CA VAL A 123 0.71 2.71 0.31
C VAL A 123 1.02 1.22 0.17
N ILE A 124 1.50 0.84 -1.01
CA ILE A 124 2.17 -0.43 -1.24
C ILE A 124 3.66 -0.16 -1.33
N ILE A 125 4.45 -0.94 -0.63
CA ILE A 125 5.91 -0.89 -0.72
C ILE A 125 6.48 -2.27 -1.05
N GLN A 126 7.48 -2.31 -1.93
CA GLN A 126 8.30 -3.48 -2.19
C GLN A 126 9.57 -3.39 -1.33
N VAL A 127 9.87 -4.43 -0.59
CA VAL A 127 11.03 -4.50 0.32
C VAL A 127 11.77 -5.81 0.11
N SER A 128 13.10 -5.74 0.04
CA SER A 128 13.94 -6.95 -0.05
C SER A 128 13.75 -7.83 1.19
N ASP A 129 13.75 -9.14 0.99
CA ASP A 129 13.66 -10.13 2.09
C ASP A 129 14.79 -10.00 3.11
N THR A 130 15.92 -9.39 2.74
CA THR A 130 16.99 -9.06 3.69
C THR A 130 16.57 -8.05 4.75
N HIS A 131 15.61 -7.18 4.46
CA HIS A 131 15.12 -6.14 5.37
C HIS A 131 13.77 -6.47 6.01
N LYS A 132 13.12 -7.59 5.64
CA LYS A 132 11.76 -7.89 6.09
C LYS A 132 11.60 -7.96 7.62
N GLN A 133 12.57 -8.53 8.31
CA GLN A 133 12.52 -8.63 9.77
C GLN A 133 12.66 -7.24 10.41
N ALA A 134 13.63 -6.46 9.95
CA ALA A 134 13.85 -5.09 10.45
C ALA A 134 12.67 -4.16 10.12
N LEU A 135 12.02 -4.34 8.95
CA LEU A 135 10.79 -3.63 8.59
C LEU A 135 9.68 -3.91 9.58
N ARG A 136 9.41 -5.19 9.87
CA ARG A 136 8.35 -5.61 10.79
C ARG A 136 8.57 -5.04 12.17
N GLU A 137 9.77 -5.25 12.73
CA GLU A 137 10.14 -4.73 14.05
C GLU A 137 9.99 -3.21 14.13
N TYR A 138 10.34 -2.50 13.06
CA TYR A 138 10.20 -1.05 12.99
C TYR A 138 8.73 -0.62 12.99
N LEU A 139 7.89 -1.19 12.10
CA LEU A 139 6.47 -0.83 12.02
C LEU A 139 5.71 -1.20 13.30
N GLU A 140 6.03 -2.36 13.92
CA GLU A 140 5.46 -2.78 15.19
C GLU A 140 5.86 -1.84 16.34
N ALA A 141 7.11 -1.38 16.38
CA ALA A 141 7.59 -0.42 17.39
C ALA A 141 6.93 0.95 17.25
N GLU A 142 6.63 1.39 16.03
CA GLU A 142 5.89 2.63 15.76
C GLU A 142 4.36 2.46 15.88
N GLY A 143 3.86 1.25 16.14
CA GLY A 143 2.42 0.97 16.25
C GLY A 143 1.67 1.06 14.93
N ILE A 144 2.34 0.83 13.81
CA ILE A 144 1.79 0.94 12.46
C ILE A 144 1.34 -0.43 11.95
N GLY A 145 0.06 -0.51 11.56
CA GLY A 145 -0.53 -1.69 10.96
C GLY A 145 -0.05 -1.91 9.52
N TYR A 146 0.26 -3.15 9.18
CA TYR A 146 0.66 -3.55 7.83
C TYR A 146 0.14 -4.94 7.50
N ALA A 147 0.01 -5.23 6.20
CA ALA A 147 -0.25 -6.57 5.69
C ALA A 147 0.81 -6.95 4.66
N LYS A 148 1.35 -8.17 4.75
CA LYS A 148 2.15 -8.74 3.69
C LYS A 148 1.20 -9.28 2.62
N ILE A 149 1.29 -8.76 1.39
CA ILE A 149 0.37 -9.08 0.30
C ILE A 149 1.03 -9.76 -0.92
N GLY A 150 2.34 -9.90 -0.91
CA GLY A 150 3.09 -10.55 -2.00
C GLY A 150 4.52 -10.87 -1.64
#